data_b3c636d22ee578540d26a91655fd784f
#
_entry.id   b3c636d22ee578540d26a91655fd784f
#
_cell.length_a   1.000
_cell.length_b   1.000
_cell.length_c   1.000
_cell.angle_alpha   90.00
_cell.angle_beta   90.00
_cell.angle_gamma   90.00
#
_symmetry.space_group_name_H-M   'P 1'
#
loop_
_entity.id
_entity.type
_entity.pdbx_description
1 polymer ?
#
loop_
_entity_poly.entity_id
_entity_poly.type
_entity_poly.pdbx_seq_one_letter_code
_entity_poly.pdbx_strand_id
1 'polypeptide(L)'
;MVEELFDYTDGEDEESGTAVVRLHVQPGAGKTAVVGRHGDALKVRVAAPPEGGRANDAVVVLIAATFDVKLAQVALISGESSRAKRVQVDGIARDEVVRLLELAMALSGKGGKR
;
A
#
# COMPACT_ATOMS: atom_id res chain seq x y z
N MET A 1 4.63 14.98 -0.42
CA MET A 1 3.86 14.69 0.81
C MET A 1 3.10 13.41 0.64
N VAL A 2 3.07 12.61 1.69
CA VAL A 2 2.43 11.30 1.59
C VAL A 2 0.91 11.40 1.55
N GLU A 3 0.33 12.51 1.97
CA GLU A 3 -1.13 12.68 1.95
C GLU A 3 -1.72 12.58 0.55
N GLU A 4 -0.91 12.78 -0.48
CA GLU A 4 -1.37 12.63 -1.85
C GLU A 4 -1.55 11.18 -2.27
N LEU A 5 -1.02 10.25 -1.48
CA LEU A 5 -1.01 8.84 -1.84
C LEU A 5 -2.28 8.10 -1.42
N PHE A 6 -3.12 8.74 -0.63
CA PHE A 6 -4.30 8.06 -0.11
C PHE A 6 -5.44 9.04 0.11
N ASP A 7 -6.65 8.48 0.21
CA ASP A 7 -7.84 9.20 0.64
C ASP A 7 -8.28 8.60 1.96
N TYR A 8 -8.79 9.43 2.85
CA TYR A 8 -9.15 8.99 4.19
C TYR A 8 -10.58 9.39 4.53
N THR A 9 -11.30 8.46 5.15
CA THR A 9 -12.66 8.68 5.64
C THR A 9 -12.65 8.43 7.14
N ASP A 10 -13.07 9.41 7.92
CA ASP A 10 -13.14 9.29 9.36
C ASP A 10 -14.19 8.26 9.76
N GLY A 11 -13.88 7.50 10.82
CA GLY A 11 -14.84 6.63 11.44
C GLY A 11 -15.48 7.30 12.66
N GLU A 12 -16.06 6.48 13.53
CA GLU A 12 -16.69 7.00 14.75
C GLU A 12 -15.67 7.51 15.74
N ASP A 13 -14.46 6.96 15.71
CA ASP A 13 -13.36 7.43 16.54
C ASP A 13 -12.09 7.41 15.71
N GLU A 14 -10.97 7.79 16.33
CA GLU A 14 -9.71 7.94 15.62
C GLU A 14 -9.19 6.65 15.02
N GLU A 15 -9.59 5.52 15.59
CA GLU A 15 -9.03 4.23 15.18
C GLU A 15 -9.94 3.45 14.26
N SER A 16 -11.11 4.00 13.92
CA SER A 16 -12.06 3.26 13.10
C SER A 16 -12.19 3.80 11.67
N GLY A 17 -11.33 4.71 11.28
CA GLY A 17 -11.39 5.28 9.93
C GLY A 17 -10.86 4.34 8.87
N THR A 18 -11.01 4.74 7.62
CA THR A 18 -10.66 3.94 6.46
C THR A 18 -9.77 4.74 5.53
N ALA A 19 -8.65 4.14 5.12
CA ALA A 19 -7.76 4.73 4.13
C ALA A 19 -7.87 3.94 2.83
N VAL A 20 -7.90 4.66 1.70
CA VAL A 20 -7.79 4.04 0.39
C VAL A 20 -6.48 4.52 -0.21
N VAL A 21 -5.54 3.60 -0.37
CA VAL A 21 -4.19 3.91 -0.82
C VAL A 21 -4.08 3.61 -2.30
N ARG A 22 -3.58 4.58 -3.05
CA ARG A 22 -3.32 4.38 -4.48
C ARG A 22 -1.97 3.73 -4.65
N LEU A 23 -1.90 2.71 -5.49
CA LEU A 23 -0.68 1.93 -5.72
C LEU A 23 -0.35 1.89 -7.19
N HIS A 24 0.94 1.88 -7.48
CA HIS A 24 1.47 1.55 -8.80
C HIS A 24 2.32 0.30 -8.61
N VAL A 25 1.89 -0.81 -9.19
CA VAL A 25 2.45 -2.13 -8.93
C VAL A 25 3.31 -2.58 -10.08
N GLN A 26 4.53 -3.00 -9.80
CA GLN A 26 5.45 -3.57 -10.77
C GLN A 26 5.60 -5.06 -10.47
N PRO A 27 4.97 -5.95 -11.26
CA PRO A 27 5.08 -7.38 -11.02
C PRO A 27 6.38 -7.94 -11.59
N GLY A 28 6.69 -9.18 -11.25
CA GLY A 28 7.84 -9.88 -11.79
C GLY A 28 9.16 -9.44 -11.22
N ALA A 29 9.14 -8.69 -10.11
CA ALA A 29 10.38 -8.25 -9.47
C ALA A 29 10.99 -9.37 -8.63
N GLY A 30 12.24 -9.16 -8.22
CA GLY A 30 12.94 -10.15 -7.40
C GLY A 30 12.47 -10.21 -5.97
N LYS A 31 11.78 -9.18 -5.47
CA LYS A 31 11.22 -9.21 -4.14
C LYS A 31 10.05 -8.26 -4.04
N THR A 32 9.23 -8.49 -3.03
CA THR A 32 8.03 -7.69 -2.77
C THR A 32 8.37 -6.60 -1.76
N ALA A 33 8.21 -5.34 -2.14
CA ALA A 33 8.59 -4.22 -1.28
C ALA A 33 7.97 -2.92 -1.78
N VAL A 34 7.83 -1.97 -0.85
CA VAL A 34 7.57 -0.58 -1.20
C VAL A 34 8.88 0.02 -1.68
N VAL A 35 8.84 0.69 -2.84
CA VAL A 35 10.07 1.20 -3.44
C VAL A 35 10.06 2.70 -3.72
N GLY A 36 8.99 3.41 -3.38
CA GLY A 36 8.96 4.86 -3.57
C GLY A 36 7.58 5.32 -3.94
N ARG A 37 7.52 6.34 -4.80
CA ARG A 37 6.23 6.83 -5.27
C ARG A 37 6.26 7.01 -6.78
N HIS A 38 5.09 7.00 -7.37
CA HIS A 38 4.88 7.18 -8.80
C HIS A 38 3.68 8.11 -8.93
N GLY A 39 3.95 9.41 -9.14
CA GLY A 39 2.89 10.40 -9.14
C GLY A 39 2.22 10.47 -7.78
N ASP A 40 0.91 10.27 -7.75
CA ASP A 40 0.13 10.27 -6.53
C ASP A 40 -0.12 8.87 -6.00
N ALA A 41 0.72 7.90 -6.40
CA ALA A 41 0.59 6.51 -5.98
C ALA A 41 1.86 6.03 -5.30
N LEU A 42 1.69 5.13 -4.36
CA LEU A 42 2.79 4.42 -3.73
C LEU A 42 3.30 3.38 -4.70
N LYS A 43 4.58 3.41 -5.02
CA LYS A 43 5.15 2.44 -5.95
C LYS A 43 5.60 1.22 -5.18
N VAL A 44 5.15 0.05 -5.63
CA VAL A 44 5.50 -1.22 -4.99
C VAL A 44 5.98 -2.20 -6.05
N ARG A 45 6.89 -3.07 -5.67
CA ARG A 45 7.33 -4.20 -6.48
C ARG A 45 6.77 -5.47 -5.88
N VAL A 46 6.42 -6.40 -6.75
CA VAL A 46 5.82 -7.66 -6.31
C VAL A 46 6.57 -8.81 -6.99
N ALA A 47 7.03 -9.77 -6.18
CA ALA A 47 7.79 -10.91 -6.67
C ALA A 47 6.92 -11.92 -7.42
N ALA A 48 5.62 -11.92 -7.17
CA ALA A 48 4.72 -12.88 -7.78
C ALA A 48 4.39 -12.50 -9.22
N PRO A 49 4.11 -13.49 -10.09
CA PRO A 49 3.66 -13.20 -11.43
C PRO A 49 2.26 -12.58 -11.41
N PRO A 50 1.87 -11.86 -12.49
CA PRO A 50 0.57 -11.18 -12.49
C PRO A 50 -0.63 -12.12 -12.66
N GLU A 51 -0.41 -13.35 -13.12
CA GLU A 51 -1.51 -14.27 -13.40
C GLU A 51 -2.01 -14.93 -12.12
N GLY A 52 -3.26 -15.36 -12.15
CA GLY A 52 -3.83 -16.18 -11.10
C GLY A 52 -4.08 -15.46 -9.79
N GLY A 53 -4.08 -14.13 -9.82
CA GLY A 53 -4.33 -13.35 -8.63
C GLY A 53 -3.18 -13.32 -7.63
N ARG A 54 -2.05 -13.92 -7.94
CA ARG A 54 -0.93 -14.00 -7.00
C ARG A 54 -0.35 -12.63 -6.68
N ALA A 55 -0.25 -11.77 -7.70
CA ALA A 55 0.27 -10.43 -7.48
C ALA A 55 -0.67 -9.62 -6.58
N ASN A 56 -1.97 -9.79 -6.76
CA ASN A 56 -2.95 -9.08 -5.94
C ASN A 56 -2.87 -9.55 -4.48
N ASP A 57 -2.72 -10.86 -4.26
CA ASP A 57 -2.54 -11.38 -2.92
C ASP A 57 -1.28 -10.84 -2.26
N ALA A 58 -0.19 -10.79 -3.02
CA ALA A 58 1.07 -10.27 -2.50
C ALA A 58 0.96 -8.79 -2.14
N VAL A 59 0.21 -8.02 -2.94
CA VAL A 59 -0.04 -6.60 -2.65
C VAL A 59 -0.79 -6.46 -1.33
N VAL A 60 -1.83 -7.24 -1.11
CA VAL A 60 -2.61 -7.16 0.13
C VAL A 60 -1.74 -7.49 1.33
N VAL A 61 -0.92 -8.53 1.23
CA VAL A 61 -0.01 -8.90 2.32
C VAL A 61 1.00 -7.78 2.59
N LEU A 62 1.56 -7.20 1.54
CA LEU A 62 2.52 -6.12 1.70
C LEU A 62 1.89 -4.91 2.39
N ILE A 63 0.68 -4.54 2.00
CA ILE A 63 0.02 -3.38 2.58
C ILE A 63 -0.35 -3.64 4.04
N ALA A 64 -0.81 -4.84 4.37
CA ALA A 64 -1.09 -5.18 5.75
C ALA A 64 0.17 -5.03 6.62
N ALA A 65 1.30 -5.49 6.11
CA ALA A 65 2.57 -5.37 6.84
C ALA A 65 3.01 -3.92 6.95
N THR A 66 2.86 -3.15 5.87
CA THR A 66 3.28 -1.75 5.83
C THR A 66 2.53 -0.92 6.86
N PHE A 67 1.23 -1.17 7.01
CA PHE A 67 0.40 -0.41 7.92
C PHE A 67 0.22 -1.09 9.28
N ASP A 68 0.87 -2.22 9.47
CA ASP A 68 0.83 -2.95 10.75
C ASP A 68 -0.60 -3.24 11.17
N VAL A 69 -1.39 -3.75 10.24
CA VAL A 69 -2.78 -4.14 10.47
C VAL A 69 -2.96 -5.59 10.10
N LYS A 70 -4.10 -6.14 10.48
CA LYS A 70 -4.43 -7.52 10.15
C LYS A 70 -4.81 -7.63 8.69
N LEU A 71 -4.55 -8.79 8.12
CA LEU A 71 -4.87 -9.05 6.72
C LEU A 71 -6.36 -8.81 6.44
N ALA A 72 -7.22 -9.16 7.39
CA ALA A 72 -8.66 -8.96 7.22
C ALA A 72 -9.07 -7.49 7.12
N GLN A 73 -8.20 -6.56 7.51
CA GLN A 73 -8.47 -5.13 7.42
C GLN A 73 -8.11 -4.54 6.06
N VAL A 74 -7.55 -5.34 5.16
CA VAL A 74 -7.03 -4.86 3.88
C VAL A 74 -7.78 -5.53 2.74
N ALA A 75 -8.21 -4.73 1.76
CA ALA A 75 -8.92 -5.25 0.58
C ALA A 75 -8.52 -4.49 -0.67
N LEU A 76 -8.28 -5.23 -1.73
CA LEU A 76 -8.10 -4.63 -3.06
C LEU A 76 -9.47 -4.22 -3.57
N ILE A 77 -9.67 -2.94 -3.86
CA ILE A 77 -10.99 -2.45 -4.28
C ILE A 77 -11.06 -2.04 -5.74
N SER A 78 -9.92 -1.89 -6.41
CA SER A 78 -9.93 -1.63 -7.86
C SER A 78 -8.60 -1.98 -8.46
N GLY A 79 -8.60 -2.20 -9.79
CA GLY A 79 -7.37 -2.42 -10.51
C GLY A 79 -6.89 -3.87 -10.51
N GLU A 80 -7.79 -4.84 -10.46
CA GLU A 80 -7.40 -6.25 -10.39
C GLU A 80 -6.48 -6.66 -11.52
N SER A 81 -6.69 -6.11 -12.72
CA SER A 81 -5.91 -6.46 -13.89
C SER A 81 -5.03 -5.32 -14.35
N SER A 82 -4.75 -4.37 -13.49
CA SER A 82 -4.04 -3.15 -13.84
C SER A 82 -2.85 -2.96 -12.92
N ARG A 83 -1.84 -2.23 -13.37
CA ARG A 83 -0.74 -1.82 -12.50
C ARG A 83 -1.19 -0.74 -11.52
N ALA A 84 -2.18 0.05 -11.89
CA ALA A 84 -2.77 1.05 -11.00
C ALA A 84 -3.85 0.38 -10.19
N LYS A 85 -3.63 0.28 -8.88
CA LYS A 85 -4.55 -0.41 -7.99
C LYS A 85 -4.92 0.50 -6.83
N ARG A 86 -6.04 0.18 -6.20
CA ARG A 86 -6.46 0.86 -4.97
C ARG A 86 -6.75 -0.19 -3.92
N VAL A 87 -6.21 0.05 -2.74
CA VAL A 87 -6.33 -0.89 -1.63
C VAL A 87 -6.92 -0.14 -0.45
N GLN A 88 -7.94 -0.73 0.15
CA GLN A 88 -8.63 -0.14 1.30
C GLN A 88 -8.10 -0.77 2.57
N VAL A 89 -7.80 0.09 3.56
CA VAL A 89 -7.33 -0.33 4.88
C VAL A 89 -8.32 0.20 5.89
N ASP A 90 -8.98 -0.70 6.61
CA ASP A 90 -10.00 -0.35 7.59
C ASP A 90 -9.41 -0.32 8.99
N GLY A 91 -9.99 0.53 9.84
CA GLY A 91 -9.66 0.53 11.26
C GLY A 91 -8.28 1.07 11.56
N ILE A 92 -7.93 2.20 10.94
CA ILE A 92 -6.63 2.82 11.13
C ILE A 92 -6.80 4.33 11.28
N ALA A 93 -6.06 4.95 12.18
CA ALA A 93 -6.08 6.39 12.37
C ALA A 93 -5.34 7.08 11.23
N ARG A 94 -5.82 8.26 10.84
CA ARG A 94 -5.20 9.02 9.76
C ARG A 94 -3.74 9.32 10.04
N ASP A 95 -3.42 9.73 11.26
CA ASP A 95 -2.03 10.03 11.62
C ASP A 95 -1.14 8.82 11.47
N GLU A 96 -1.68 7.66 11.76
CA GLU A 96 -0.92 6.42 11.63
C GLU A 96 -0.65 6.09 10.17
N VAL A 97 -1.62 6.35 9.28
CA VAL A 97 -1.41 6.17 7.84
C VAL A 97 -0.24 7.05 7.39
N VAL A 98 -0.26 8.32 7.77
CA VAL A 98 0.79 9.26 7.38
C VAL A 98 2.14 8.80 7.92
N ARG A 99 2.19 8.44 9.22
CA ARG A 99 3.44 8.04 9.86
C ARG A 99 4.05 6.82 9.18
N LEU A 100 3.23 5.83 8.89
CA LEU A 100 3.74 4.58 8.32
C LEU A 100 4.10 4.72 6.85
N LEU A 101 3.40 5.59 6.12
CA LEU A 101 3.80 5.91 4.75
C LEU A 101 5.13 6.64 4.72
N GLU A 102 5.32 7.59 5.63
CA GLU A 102 6.60 8.30 5.70
C GLU A 102 7.74 7.36 6.06
N LEU A 103 7.49 6.43 6.98
CA LEU A 103 8.49 5.44 7.33
C LEU A 103 8.82 4.54 6.14
N ALA A 104 7.81 4.07 5.43
CA ALA A 104 8.03 3.22 4.26
C ALA A 104 8.84 3.94 3.19
N MET A 105 8.56 5.22 2.98
CA MET A 105 9.31 6.02 2.02
C MET A 105 10.76 6.18 2.44
N ALA A 106 10.99 6.44 3.73
CA ALA A 106 12.35 6.62 4.23
C ALA A 106 13.16 5.33 4.09
N LEU A 107 12.54 4.20 4.39
CA LEU A 107 13.24 2.91 4.29
C LEU A 107 13.52 2.54 2.83
N SER A 108 12.58 2.82 1.93
CA SER A 108 12.78 2.51 0.52
C SER A 108 13.89 3.38 -0.06
N GLY A 109 13.95 4.64 0.34
CA GLY A 109 15.01 5.53 -0.10
C GLY A 109 16.38 5.04 0.33
N LYS A 110 16.50 4.58 1.55
CA LYS A 110 17.76 4.04 2.04
C LYS A 110 18.13 2.76 1.30
N GLY A 111 17.17 1.87 1.10
CA GLY A 111 17.43 0.63 0.39
C GLY A 111 17.83 0.86 -1.05
N GLY A 112 17.27 1.89 -1.66
CA GLY A 112 17.56 2.21 -3.05
C GLY A 112 18.96 2.71 -3.30
N LYS A 113 19.70 3.02 -2.26
CA LYS A 113 21.04 3.55 -2.42
C LYS A 113 22.12 2.49 -2.54
N ARG A 114 21.83 1.25 -2.35
CA ARG A 114 22.83 0.19 -2.40
C ARG A 114 23.06 -0.32 -3.80
#